data_f2a6473e5d5c04772ac5c8777dfec51f
#
_entry.id   f2a6473e5d5c04772ac5c8777dfec51f
#
_cell.length_a   1.000
_cell.length_b   1.000
_cell.length_c   1.000
_cell.angle_alpha   90.00
_cell.angle_beta   90.00
_cell.angle_gamma   90.00
#
_symmetry.space_group_name_H-M   'P 1'
#
loop_
_entity.id
_entity.type
_entity.pdbx_description
1 polymer ?
#
loop_
_entity_poly.entity_id
_entity_poly.type
_entity_poly.pdbx_seq_one_letter_code
_entity_poly.pdbx_strand_id
1 'polypeptide(L)'
;MAVKGWLLDKSAAVRAGDPVIGPALAELAGTLCICPTALLEQLYSTRSAREYDVTEAALRADLVMVNSPPDVLDRALALQRDLAHHHGMWHRIPIPDLLIAEAALHHGLGVVHVDGDFERIAEVRPLTARRLAPAG
;
A
#
# COMPACT_ATOMS: atom_id res chain seq x y z
N MET A 1 11.72 -2.61 14.41
CA MET A 1 10.60 -2.13 15.23
C MET A 1 9.32 -2.79 14.76
N ALA A 2 8.50 -3.28 15.68
CA ALA A 2 7.23 -3.91 15.31
C ALA A 2 6.25 -2.86 14.78
N VAL A 3 5.56 -3.20 13.70
CA VAL A 3 4.53 -2.33 13.15
C VAL A 3 3.18 -2.59 13.82
N LYS A 4 2.33 -1.58 13.87
CA LYS A 4 1.00 -1.67 14.50
C LYS A 4 -0.02 -2.40 13.62
N GLY A 5 0.24 -2.47 12.35
CA GLY A 5 -0.61 -3.06 11.33
C GLY A 5 -0.02 -2.83 9.97
N TRP A 6 -0.80 -3.09 8.93
CA TRP A 6 -0.31 -3.12 7.56
C TRP A 6 -1.25 -2.40 6.61
N LEU A 7 -0.73 -1.47 5.80
CA LEU A 7 -1.46 -0.95 4.65
C LEU A 7 -1.44 -2.01 3.54
N LEU A 8 -2.62 -2.32 3.05
CA LEU A 8 -2.79 -3.30 1.96
C LEU A 8 -2.65 -2.59 0.63
N ASP A 9 -1.62 -2.93 -0.13
CA ASP A 9 -1.44 -2.40 -1.48
C ASP A 9 -2.30 -3.17 -2.48
N LYS A 10 -2.69 -2.49 -3.57
CA LYS A 10 -3.49 -3.10 -4.63
C LYS A 10 -2.83 -4.35 -5.20
N SER A 11 -1.50 -4.37 -5.32
CA SER A 11 -0.77 -5.51 -5.87
C SER A 11 -1.03 -6.81 -5.10
N ALA A 12 -1.23 -6.72 -3.79
CA ALA A 12 -1.60 -7.87 -2.97
C ALA A 12 -3.12 -8.08 -2.95
N ALA A 13 -3.89 -7.00 -2.85
CA ALA A 13 -5.35 -7.08 -2.76
C ALA A 13 -5.98 -7.80 -3.97
N VAL A 14 -5.51 -7.50 -5.19
CA VAL A 14 -6.04 -8.11 -6.41
C VAL A 14 -5.68 -9.60 -6.53
N ARG A 15 -4.79 -10.09 -5.69
CA ARG A 15 -4.36 -11.49 -5.66
C ARG A 15 -4.89 -12.26 -4.45
N ALA A 16 -5.95 -11.76 -3.82
CA ALA A 16 -6.54 -12.41 -2.64
C ALA A 16 -7.05 -13.82 -2.94
N GLY A 17 -7.36 -14.13 -4.21
CA GLY A 17 -7.74 -15.48 -4.64
C GLY A 17 -6.57 -16.44 -4.86
N ASP A 18 -5.32 -15.96 -4.80
CA ASP A 18 -4.14 -16.80 -4.94
C ASP A 18 -4.02 -17.74 -3.72
N PRO A 19 -3.70 -19.04 -3.93
CA PRO A 19 -3.65 -20.00 -2.82
C PRO A 19 -2.56 -19.74 -1.78
N VAL A 20 -1.59 -18.89 -2.07
CA VAL A 20 -0.55 -18.48 -1.10
C VAL A 20 -0.87 -17.13 -0.50
N ILE A 21 -1.24 -16.16 -1.33
CA ILE A 21 -1.49 -14.77 -0.87
C ILE A 21 -2.76 -14.68 -0.04
N GLY A 22 -3.84 -15.35 -0.45
CA GLY A 22 -5.11 -15.31 0.29
C GLY A 22 -4.97 -15.70 1.75
N PRO A 23 -4.40 -16.89 2.05
CA PRO A 23 -4.16 -17.29 3.44
C PRO A 23 -3.23 -16.34 4.20
N ALA A 24 -2.19 -15.82 3.55
CA ALA A 24 -1.28 -14.87 4.18
C ALA A 24 -2.01 -13.58 4.59
N LEU A 25 -2.91 -13.08 3.74
CA LEU A 25 -3.74 -11.91 4.08
C LEU A 25 -4.72 -12.24 5.20
N ALA A 26 -5.29 -13.44 5.20
CA ALA A 26 -6.21 -13.88 6.26
C ALA A 26 -5.54 -13.90 7.63
N GLU A 27 -4.26 -14.27 7.70
CA GLU A 27 -3.49 -14.23 8.94
C GLU A 27 -3.31 -12.81 9.48
N LEU A 28 -3.36 -11.81 8.60
CA LEU A 28 -3.24 -10.40 8.97
C LEU A 28 -4.59 -9.72 9.19
N ALA A 29 -5.70 -10.45 9.03
CA ALA A 29 -7.04 -9.90 9.21
C ALA A 29 -7.16 -9.24 10.59
N GLY A 30 -7.80 -8.06 10.64
CA GLY A 30 -7.89 -7.26 11.86
C GLY A 30 -6.75 -6.27 12.03
N THR A 31 -5.62 -6.47 11.34
CA THR A 31 -4.49 -5.52 11.32
C THR A 31 -4.32 -4.84 9.96
N LEU A 32 -5.15 -5.19 8.99
CA LEU A 32 -5.08 -4.59 7.64
C LEU A 32 -5.80 -3.25 7.62
N CYS A 33 -5.11 -2.28 7.04
CA CYS A 33 -5.57 -0.89 6.93
C CYS A 33 -5.58 -0.47 5.46
N ILE A 34 -6.29 0.61 5.18
CA ILE A 34 -6.31 1.23 3.86
C ILE A 34 -6.29 2.75 4.01
N CYS A 35 -5.52 3.44 3.17
CA CYS A 35 -5.52 4.90 3.11
C CYS A 35 -6.28 5.38 1.87
N PRO A 36 -6.66 6.67 1.79
CA PRO A 36 -7.41 7.18 0.66
C PRO A 36 -6.76 6.89 -0.70
N THR A 37 -5.44 7.03 -0.80
CA THR A 37 -4.73 6.74 -2.07
C THR A 37 -4.93 5.29 -2.51
N ALA A 38 -4.79 4.34 -1.59
CA ALA A 38 -4.97 2.92 -1.91
C ALA A 38 -6.43 2.63 -2.26
N LEU A 39 -7.38 3.28 -1.58
CA LEU A 39 -8.79 3.13 -1.89
C LEU A 39 -9.09 3.65 -3.31
N LEU A 40 -8.58 4.82 -3.66
CA LEU A 40 -8.73 5.38 -5.01
C LEU A 40 -8.18 4.42 -6.07
N GLU A 41 -7.02 3.82 -5.83
CA GLU A 41 -6.43 2.87 -6.77
C GLU A 41 -7.31 1.64 -6.96
N GLN A 42 -7.83 1.09 -5.88
CA GLN A 42 -8.66 -0.12 -5.98
C GLN A 42 -10.00 0.15 -6.63
N LEU A 43 -10.57 1.34 -6.43
CA LEU A 43 -11.84 1.73 -7.06
C LEU A 43 -11.68 2.14 -8.53
N TYR A 44 -10.48 2.54 -8.93
CA TYR A 44 -10.19 3.03 -10.27
C TYR A 44 -10.57 2.03 -11.37
N SER A 45 -10.41 0.74 -11.12
CA SER A 45 -10.67 -0.31 -12.10
C SER A 45 -12.10 -0.85 -12.09
N THR A 46 -13.00 -0.31 -11.27
CA THR A 46 -14.41 -0.71 -11.29
C THR A 46 -15.07 -0.27 -12.59
N ARG A 47 -16.07 -1.05 -13.05
CA ARG A 47 -16.64 -0.90 -14.39
C ARG A 47 -18.06 -0.33 -14.41
N SER A 48 -18.65 -0.09 -13.23
CA SER A 48 -19.99 0.49 -13.11
C SER A 48 -20.11 1.18 -11.77
N ALA A 49 -21.10 2.08 -11.65
CA ALA A 49 -21.40 2.74 -10.39
C ALA A 49 -21.76 1.71 -9.31
N ARG A 50 -22.50 0.68 -9.67
CA ARG A 50 -22.87 -0.39 -8.73
C ARG A 50 -21.64 -1.14 -8.22
N GLU A 51 -20.74 -1.53 -9.12
CA GLU A 51 -19.49 -2.20 -8.73
C GLU A 51 -18.63 -1.30 -7.84
N TYR A 52 -18.57 -0.03 -8.17
CA TYR A 52 -17.86 0.96 -7.35
C TYR A 52 -18.41 0.97 -5.92
N ASP A 53 -19.72 1.13 -5.78
CA ASP A 53 -20.35 1.23 -4.46
C ASP A 53 -20.18 -0.06 -3.65
N VAL A 54 -20.35 -1.22 -4.28
CA VAL A 54 -20.19 -2.52 -3.63
C VAL A 54 -18.74 -2.72 -3.19
N THR A 55 -17.79 -2.39 -4.06
CA THR A 55 -16.36 -2.54 -3.75
C THR A 55 -15.96 -1.60 -2.63
N GLU A 56 -16.39 -0.34 -2.67
CA GLU A 56 -16.08 0.60 -1.59
C GLU A 56 -16.63 0.13 -0.26
N ALA A 57 -17.88 -0.31 -0.23
CA ALA A 57 -18.50 -0.79 1.00
C ALA A 57 -17.75 -2.00 1.57
N ALA A 58 -17.33 -2.94 0.72
CA ALA A 58 -16.58 -4.12 1.15
C ALA A 58 -15.21 -3.74 1.72
N LEU A 59 -14.49 -2.86 1.04
CA LEU A 59 -13.18 -2.43 1.51
C LEU A 59 -13.27 -1.71 2.86
N ARG A 60 -14.27 -0.84 3.04
CA ARG A 60 -14.47 -0.13 4.31
C ARG A 60 -14.94 -1.05 5.44
N ALA A 61 -15.63 -2.15 5.11
CA ALA A 61 -16.05 -3.13 6.11
C ALA A 61 -14.89 -4.00 6.58
N ASP A 62 -13.98 -4.35 5.68
CA ASP A 62 -12.92 -5.31 5.94
C ASP A 62 -11.62 -4.68 6.43
N LEU A 63 -11.40 -3.40 6.13
CA LEU A 63 -10.13 -2.71 6.40
C LEU A 63 -10.35 -1.50 7.29
N VAL A 64 -9.35 -1.19 8.13
CA VAL A 64 -9.37 0.02 8.94
C VAL A 64 -8.89 1.19 8.09
N MET A 65 -9.72 2.22 7.95
CA MET A 65 -9.34 3.43 7.21
C MET A 65 -8.39 4.28 8.04
N VAL A 66 -7.26 4.65 7.46
CA VAL A 66 -6.30 5.59 8.05
C VAL A 66 -6.13 6.79 7.11
N ASN A 67 -6.05 7.98 7.68
CA ASN A 67 -5.91 9.19 6.87
C ASN A 67 -4.47 9.36 6.39
N SER A 68 -4.31 9.98 5.22
CA SER A 68 -3.00 10.45 4.79
C SER A 68 -2.61 11.66 5.65
N PRO A 69 -1.30 11.86 5.95
CA PRO A 69 -0.89 13.07 6.66
C PRO A 69 -1.23 14.32 5.83
N PRO A 70 -1.55 15.46 6.46
CA PRO A 70 -1.91 16.68 5.72
C PRO A 70 -0.84 17.14 4.72
N ASP A 71 0.44 16.87 5.02
CA ASP A 71 1.59 17.22 4.19
C ASP A 71 2.08 16.06 3.32
N VAL A 72 1.21 15.09 3.01
CA VAL A 72 1.62 13.87 2.29
C VAL A 72 2.26 14.17 0.94
N LEU A 73 1.80 15.18 0.22
CA LEU A 73 2.38 15.51 -1.09
C LEU A 73 3.80 16.06 -0.95
N ASP A 74 4.05 16.91 0.04
CA ASP A 74 5.40 17.40 0.32
C ASP A 74 6.33 16.28 0.75
N ARG A 75 5.83 15.34 1.56
CA ARG A 75 6.60 14.16 1.98
C ARG A 75 6.89 13.26 0.79
N ALA A 76 5.93 13.05 -0.09
CA ALA A 76 6.11 12.24 -1.30
C ALA A 76 7.14 12.88 -2.24
N LEU A 77 7.13 14.21 -2.37
CA LEU A 77 8.11 14.94 -3.18
C LEU A 77 9.52 14.75 -2.60
N ALA A 78 9.68 14.87 -1.29
CA ALA A 78 10.97 14.64 -0.63
C ALA A 78 11.44 13.19 -0.84
N LEU A 79 10.54 12.23 -0.71
CA LEU A 79 10.83 10.82 -0.95
C LEU A 79 11.28 10.59 -2.41
N GLN A 80 10.55 11.15 -3.37
CA GLN A 80 10.91 11.03 -4.78
C GLN A 80 12.31 11.59 -5.05
N ARG A 81 12.63 12.75 -4.45
CA ARG A 81 13.95 13.36 -4.59
C ARG A 81 15.04 12.45 -4.04
N ASP A 82 14.82 11.86 -2.86
CA ASP A 82 15.80 10.95 -2.27
C ASP A 82 15.98 9.69 -3.11
N LEU A 83 14.91 9.19 -3.70
CA LEU A 83 14.99 8.06 -4.63
C LEU A 83 15.75 8.43 -5.90
N ALA A 84 15.56 9.64 -6.41
CA ALA A 84 16.29 10.12 -7.60
C ALA A 84 17.79 10.20 -7.34
N HIS A 85 18.17 10.59 -6.12
CA HIS A 85 19.59 10.70 -5.71
C HIS A 85 20.19 9.40 -5.22
N HIS A 86 19.36 8.36 -5.05
CA HIS A 86 19.86 7.04 -4.70
C HIS A 86 20.55 6.42 -5.92
N HIS A 87 21.52 5.55 -5.71
CA HIS A 87 22.37 5.00 -6.78
C HIS A 87 21.61 4.39 -7.96
N GLY A 88 20.35 4.00 -7.80
CA GLY A 88 19.53 3.43 -8.85
C GLY A 88 18.69 4.43 -9.62
N MET A 89 18.66 5.70 -9.23
CA MET A 89 17.74 6.69 -9.80
C MET A 89 16.30 6.19 -9.80
N TRP A 90 15.78 5.85 -8.64
CA TRP A 90 14.46 5.20 -8.52
C TRP A 90 13.29 6.18 -8.41
N HIS A 91 13.43 7.39 -8.96
CA HIS A 91 12.37 8.42 -8.90
C HIS A 91 11.11 8.07 -9.70
N ARG A 92 11.16 7.02 -10.53
CA ARG A 92 10.03 6.59 -11.36
C ARG A 92 9.11 5.57 -10.66
N ILE A 93 9.29 5.34 -9.38
CA ILE A 93 8.31 4.58 -8.61
C ILE A 93 6.94 5.27 -8.77
N PRO A 94 5.86 4.52 -9.01
CA PRO A 94 4.54 5.12 -9.21
C PRO A 94 4.15 6.06 -8.07
N ILE A 95 3.56 7.20 -8.43
CA ILE A 95 3.17 8.22 -7.45
C ILE A 95 2.28 7.67 -6.33
N PRO A 96 1.27 6.82 -6.62
CA PRO A 96 0.47 6.24 -5.53
C PRO A 96 1.30 5.48 -4.50
N ASP A 97 2.34 4.78 -4.92
CA ASP A 97 3.20 4.03 -3.99
C ASP A 97 3.95 4.97 -3.04
N LEU A 98 4.39 6.13 -3.53
CA LEU A 98 5.02 7.14 -2.69
C LEU A 98 4.05 7.65 -1.62
N LEU A 99 2.80 7.91 -2.00
CA LEU A 99 1.77 8.40 -1.09
C LEU A 99 1.38 7.34 -0.06
N ILE A 100 1.25 6.10 -0.48
CA ILE A 100 0.95 4.97 0.41
C ILE A 100 2.09 4.77 1.42
N ALA A 101 3.34 4.81 0.96
CA ALA A 101 4.50 4.66 1.83
C ALA A 101 4.53 5.75 2.90
N GLU A 102 4.28 7.01 2.53
CA GLU A 102 4.30 8.11 3.50
C GLU A 102 3.13 8.02 4.49
N ALA A 103 1.97 7.54 4.05
CA ALA A 103 0.86 7.29 4.96
C ALA A 103 1.21 6.18 5.96
N ALA A 104 1.83 5.10 5.49
CA ALA A 104 2.27 4.01 6.37
C ALA A 104 3.27 4.52 7.41
N LEU A 105 4.28 5.27 6.99
CA LEU A 105 5.28 5.83 7.89
C LEU A 105 4.65 6.72 8.94
N HIS A 106 3.71 7.57 8.53
CA HIS A 106 3.02 8.49 9.44
C HIS A 106 2.28 7.75 10.55
N HIS A 107 1.68 6.61 10.25
CA HIS A 107 0.88 5.85 11.20
C HIS A 107 1.64 4.70 11.89
N GLY A 108 2.92 4.53 11.61
CA GLY A 108 3.68 3.42 12.17
C GLY A 108 3.26 2.06 11.63
N LEU A 109 2.80 2.02 10.38
CA LEU A 109 2.34 0.81 9.70
C LEU A 109 3.40 0.31 8.71
N GLY A 110 3.37 -0.99 8.41
CA GLY A 110 4.07 -1.55 7.27
C GLY A 110 3.18 -1.55 6.04
N VAL A 111 3.73 -2.01 4.91
CA VAL A 111 2.99 -2.17 3.67
C VAL A 111 3.08 -3.63 3.23
N VAL A 112 1.93 -4.25 2.94
CA VAL A 112 1.86 -5.59 2.35
C VAL A 112 1.64 -5.44 0.85
N HIS A 113 2.54 -6.05 0.05
CA HIS A 113 2.57 -5.85 -1.40
C HIS A 113 3.10 -7.09 -2.11
N VAL A 114 3.12 -7.04 -3.44
CA VAL A 114 3.64 -8.14 -4.28
C VAL A 114 4.76 -7.67 -5.21
N ASP A 115 4.81 -6.38 -5.56
CA ASP A 115 5.85 -5.84 -6.43
C ASP A 115 7.10 -5.37 -5.64
N GLY A 116 8.15 -4.90 -6.34
CA GLY A 116 9.41 -4.53 -5.70
C GLY A 116 9.55 -3.07 -5.32
N ASP A 117 8.56 -2.22 -5.60
CA ASP A 117 8.72 -0.77 -5.43
C ASP A 117 8.83 -0.35 -3.96
N PHE A 118 8.05 -0.99 -3.08
CA PHE A 118 8.11 -0.66 -1.65
C PHE A 118 9.43 -1.10 -1.01
N GLU A 119 10.08 -2.13 -1.53
CA GLU A 119 11.40 -2.54 -1.06
C GLU A 119 12.46 -1.49 -1.42
N ARG A 120 12.33 -0.84 -2.59
CA ARG A 120 13.20 0.27 -2.97
C ARG A 120 12.99 1.48 -2.07
N ILE A 121 11.74 1.79 -1.75
CA ILE A 121 11.42 2.87 -0.81
C ILE A 121 12.05 2.58 0.56
N ALA A 122 12.02 1.33 0.99
CA ALA A 122 12.58 0.90 2.28
C ALA A 122 14.11 1.13 2.36
N GLU A 123 14.79 1.34 1.25
CA GLU A 123 16.22 1.65 1.28
C GLU A 123 16.51 3.12 1.63
N VAL A 124 15.53 4.01 1.47
CA VAL A 124 15.71 5.45 1.78
C VAL A 124 14.78 5.94 2.90
N ARG A 125 13.87 5.09 3.38
CA ARG A 125 12.96 5.39 4.49
C ARG A 125 12.85 4.18 5.41
N PRO A 126 12.59 4.36 6.71
CA PRO A 126 12.41 3.25 7.65
C PRO A 126 11.02 2.62 7.50
N LEU A 127 10.73 2.11 6.31
CA LEU A 127 9.47 1.46 5.97
C LEU A 127 9.63 -0.05 6.09
N THR A 128 8.69 -0.70 6.77
CA THR A 128 8.61 -2.16 6.78
C THR A 128 7.76 -2.60 5.60
N ALA A 129 8.40 -3.14 4.58
CA ALA A 129 7.74 -3.66 3.39
C ALA A 129 7.70 -5.18 3.47
N ARG A 130 6.48 -5.76 3.46
CA ARG A 130 6.30 -7.20 3.48
C ARG A 130 5.83 -7.67 2.12
N ARG A 131 6.74 -8.29 1.40
CA ARG A 131 6.43 -8.82 0.07
C ARG A 131 5.84 -10.20 0.17
N LEU A 132 4.68 -10.41 -0.47
CA LEU A 132 4.07 -11.72 -0.64
C LEU A 132 4.37 -12.22 -2.05
N ALA A 133 4.59 -13.52 -2.19
CA ALA A 133 4.86 -14.13 -3.49
C ALA A 133 3.67 -15.02 -3.87
N PRO A 134 3.10 -14.83 -5.09
CA PRO A 134 2.03 -15.71 -5.57
C PRO A 134 2.51 -17.15 -5.70
N ALA A 135 1.55 -18.08 -5.71
CA ALA A 135 1.81 -19.48 -6.05
C ALA A 135 2.37 -19.56 -7.48
N GLY A 136 3.38 -20.37 -7.66
CA GLY A 136 4.20 -20.51 -8.85
C GLY A 136 3.58 -20.53 -10.23
#